data_2ea7fcda381a0194fcd1f71c9fcffd25
#
_entry.id   2ea7fcda381a0194fcd1f71c9fcffd25
#
_cell.length_a   1.000
_cell.length_b   1.000
_cell.length_c   1.000
_cell.angle_alpha   90.00
_cell.angle_beta   90.00
_cell.angle_gamma   90.00
#
_symmetry.space_group_name_H-M   'P 1'
#
loop_
_entity.id
_entity.type
_entity.pdbx_description
1 polymer ?
#
loop_
_entity_poly.entity_id
_entity_poly.type
_entity_poly.pdbx_seq_one_letter_code
_entity_poly.pdbx_strand_id
1 'polypeptide(L)'
;MVVNDSEKIKILDFIACCDDFTNGKFLLVDSKINNLLKKIGESDALYNLFQEVLTNYNFEKEFSHAQLKFIGKPAKFEMPTEPYKILPLVFCMLVKIQDKSLDFPTFLKTYFVGENDELFEFSKQVIVPFRNIVAAVFEVPVDSKVEFAKINNESSAQAKLNLP
;
A
#
# COMPACT_ATOMS: atom_id res chain seq x y z
N MET A 1 -15.09 0.39 -11.80
CA MET A 1 -15.60 -0.98 -11.98
C MET A 1 -16.79 -1.21 -11.08
N VAL A 2 -17.88 -1.70 -11.64
CA VAL A 2 -19.11 -1.94 -10.89
C VAL A 2 -19.08 -3.32 -10.26
N VAL A 3 -19.38 -3.39 -8.96
CA VAL A 3 -19.45 -4.66 -8.23
C VAL A 3 -20.77 -4.68 -7.45
N ASN A 4 -21.22 -5.88 -7.07
CA ASN A 4 -22.45 -6.01 -6.28
C ASN A 4 -22.21 -5.56 -4.83
N ASP A 5 -23.28 -5.42 -4.07
CA ASP A 5 -23.18 -4.89 -2.70
C ASP A 5 -22.35 -5.77 -1.77
N SER A 6 -22.40 -7.09 -1.96
CA SER A 6 -21.60 -8.01 -1.16
C SER A 6 -20.11 -7.81 -1.40
N GLU A 7 -19.69 -7.66 -2.65
CA GLU A 7 -18.28 -7.39 -2.99
C GLU A 7 -17.86 -6.01 -2.53
N LYS A 8 -18.76 -5.03 -2.63
CA LYS A 8 -18.46 -3.68 -2.17
C LYS A 8 -18.13 -3.64 -0.69
N ILE A 9 -18.86 -4.40 0.13
CA ILE A 9 -18.61 -4.52 1.56
C ILE A 9 -17.20 -5.10 1.79
N LYS A 10 -16.83 -6.13 1.05
CA LYS A 10 -15.51 -6.75 1.18
C LYS A 10 -14.39 -5.80 0.78
N ILE A 11 -14.61 -4.99 -0.26
CA ILE A 11 -13.65 -3.98 -0.69
C ILE A 11 -13.50 -2.90 0.39
N LEU A 12 -14.60 -2.46 0.99
CA LEU A 12 -14.56 -1.51 2.09
C LEU A 12 -13.82 -2.08 3.30
N ASP A 13 -13.99 -3.38 3.58
CA ASP A 13 -13.24 -4.04 4.65
C ASP A 13 -11.74 -4.04 4.36
N PHE A 14 -11.36 -4.27 3.11
CA PHE A 14 -9.96 -4.19 2.70
C PHE A 14 -9.40 -2.78 2.92
N ILE A 15 -10.16 -1.77 2.52
CA ILE A 15 -9.76 -0.37 2.70
C ILE A 15 -9.59 -0.05 4.18
N ALA A 16 -10.52 -0.53 5.01
CA ALA A 16 -10.42 -0.36 6.46
C ALA A 16 -9.14 -1.02 7.01
N CYS A 17 -8.74 -2.17 6.48
CA CYS A 17 -7.50 -2.83 6.87
C CYS A 17 -6.26 -2.00 6.46
N CYS A 18 -6.31 -1.33 5.32
CA CYS A 18 -5.24 -0.42 4.93
C CYS A 18 -5.12 0.75 5.90
N ASP A 19 -6.26 1.32 6.28
CA ASP A 19 -6.30 2.42 7.25
C ASP A 19 -5.77 1.97 8.62
N ASP A 20 -6.15 0.78 9.04
CA ASP A 20 -5.69 0.19 10.29
C ASP A 20 -4.18 -0.03 10.26
N PHE A 21 -3.64 -0.43 9.11
CA PHE A 21 -2.19 -0.57 8.93
C PHE A 21 -1.48 0.77 9.19
N THR A 22 -2.02 1.84 8.63
CA THR A 22 -1.44 3.18 8.78
C THR A 22 -1.42 3.63 10.25
N ASN A 23 -2.38 3.15 11.04
CA ASN A 23 -2.49 3.47 12.46
C ASN A 23 -1.72 2.51 13.35
N GLY A 24 -1.09 1.50 12.78
CA GLY A 24 -0.52 0.41 13.52
C GLY A 24 0.85 0.69 14.13
N LYS A 25 1.21 -0.15 15.09
CA LYS A 25 2.54 -0.18 15.67
C LYS A 25 3.32 -1.31 15.04
N PHE A 26 4.64 -1.18 15.01
CA PHE A 26 5.50 -2.17 14.37
C PHE A 26 5.30 -3.59 14.94
N LEU A 27 5.05 -3.70 16.23
CA LEU A 27 4.83 -5.01 16.86
C LEU A 27 3.65 -5.79 16.28
N LEU A 28 2.68 -5.08 15.69
CA LEU A 28 1.48 -5.69 15.13
C LEU A 28 1.52 -5.80 13.61
N VAL A 29 2.64 -5.46 12.98
CA VAL A 29 2.71 -5.35 11.53
C VAL A 29 2.46 -6.68 10.81
N ASP A 30 2.97 -7.78 11.34
CA ASP A 30 2.76 -9.10 10.72
C ASP A 30 1.27 -9.43 10.65
N SER A 31 0.56 -9.20 11.75
CA SER A 31 -0.87 -9.41 11.84
C SER A 31 -1.63 -8.52 10.83
N LYS A 32 -1.22 -7.28 10.69
CA LYS A 32 -1.86 -6.34 9.77
C LYS A 32 -1.62 -6.70 8.32
N ILE A 33 -0.43 -7.16 7.98
CA ILE A 33 -0.14 -7.64 6.63
C ILE A 33 -0.95 -8.89 6.32
N ASN A 34 -1.04 -9.83 7.26
CA ASN A 34 -1.84 -11.02 7.10
C ASN A 34 -3.31 -10.67 6.84
N ASN A 35 -3.84 -9.68 7.57
CA ASN A 35 -5.23 -9.23 7.37
C ASN A 35 -5.44 -8.62 5.98
N LEU A 36 -4.51 -7.81 5.50
CA LEU A 36 -4.61 -7.23 4.16
C LEU A 36 -4.67 -8.33 3.09
N LEU A 37 -3.74 -9.28 3.16
CA LEU A 37 -3.68 -10.37 2.18
C LEU A 37 -4.91 -11.26 2.26
N LYS A 38 -5.40 -11.51 3.47
CA LYS A 38 -6.61 -12.30 3.68
C LYS A 38 -7.83 -11.62 3.03
N LYS A 39 -7.97 -10.31 3.20
CA LYS A 39 -9.09 -9.57 2.61
C LYS A 39 -9.06 -9.61 1.08
N ILE A 40 -7.88 -9.58 0.48
CA ILE A 40 -7.76 -9.75 -0.96
C ILE A 40 -8.26 -11.13 -1.38
N GLY A 41 -7.86 -12.18 -0.66
CA GLY A 41 -8.27 -13.54 -0.98
C GLY A 41 -9.75 -13.82 -0.76
N GLU A 42 -10.40 -13.07 0.13
CA GLU A 42 -11.82 -13.25 0.45
C GLU A 42 -12.77 -12.54 -0.52
N SER A 43 -12.27 -11.64 -1.35
CA SER A 43 -13.06 -10.89 -2.31
C SER A 43 -12.76 -11.37 -3.72
N ASP A 44 -13.76 -11.87 -4.42
CA ASP A 44 -13.59 -12.27 -5.82
C ASP A 44 -13.15 -11.10 -6.68
N ALA A 45 -13.69 -9.92 -6.44
CA ALA A 45 -13.33 -8.72 -7.19
C ALA A 45 -11.87 -8.34 -6.99
N LEU A 46 -11.40 -8.33 -5.74
CA LEU A 46 -10.00 -8.03 -5.44
C LEU A 46 -9.08 -9.12 -5.96
N TYR A 47 -9.45 -10.38 -5.76
CA TYR A 47 -8.65 -11.50 -6.25
C TYR A 47 -8.46 -11.40 -7.76
N ASN A 48 -9.52 -11.15 -8.50
CA ASN A 48 -9.45 -11.03 -9.96
C ASN A 48 -8.62 -9.83 -10.41
N LEU A 49 -8.74 -8.71 -9.70
CA LEU A 49 -7.92 -7.53 -10.00
C LEU A 49 -6.43 -7.85 -9.85
N PHE A 50 -6.04 -8.47 -8.74
CA PHE A 50 -4.64 -8.79 -8.52
C PHE A 50 -4.12 -9.88 -9.44
N GLN A 51 -4.96 -10.84 -9.81
CA GLN A 51 -4.60 -11.84 -10.80
C GLN A 51 -4.27 -11.18 -12.14
N GLU A 52 -5.09 -10.21 -12.53
CA GLU A 52 -4.89 -9.49 -13.79
C GLU A 52 -3.59 -8.67 -13.77
N VAL A 53 -3.37 -7.87 -12.73
CA VAL A 53 -2.18 -7.01 -12.69
C VAL A 53 -0.88 -7.78 -12.48
N LEU A 54 -0.96 -8.99 -11.96
CA LEU A 54 0.22 -9.85 -11.78
C LEU A 54 0.60 -10.62 -13.04
N THR A 55 -0.26 -10.67 -14.06
CA THR A 55 0.02 -11.35 -15.30
C THR A 55 1.21 -10.70 -15.99
N ASN A 56 2.25 -11.49 -16.29
CA ASN A 56 3.48 -11.02 -16.91
C ASN A 56 4.24 -9.96 -16.10
N TYR A 57 3.97 -9.87 -14.80
CA TYR A 57 4.66 -8.92 -13.93
C TYR A 57 6.01 -9.47 -13.47
N ASN A 58 7.06 -8.66 -13.60
CA ASN A 58 8.40 -9.03 -13.14
C ASN A 58 8.73 -8.23 -11.87
N PHE A 59 8.44 -8.83 -10.72
CA PHE A 59 8.66 -8.18 -9.44
C PHE A 59 10.13 -7.81 -9.21
N GLU A 60 11.04 -8.72 -9.48
CA GLU A 60 12.46 -8.48 -9.21
C GLU A 60 12.98 -7.24 -9.94
N LYS A 61 12.58 -7.10 -11.19
CA LYS A 61 12.96 -5.94 -12.01
C LYS A 61 12.37 -4.64 -11.45
N GLU A 62 11.06 -4.64 -11.19
CA GLU A 62 10.37 -3.43 -10.72
C GLU A 62 10.79 -3.04 -9.31
N PHE A 63 10.98 -4.01 -8.44
CA PHE A 63 11.44 -3.78 -7.08
C PHE A 63 12.86 -3.20 -7.09
N SER A 64 13.73 -3.74 -7.93
CA SER A 64 15.09 -3.25 -8.08
C SER A 64 15.11 -1.80 -8.58
N HIS A 65 14.26 -1.47 -9.55
CA HIS A 65 14.16 -0.11 -10.09
C HIS A 65 13.70 0.90 -9.05
N ALA A 66 12.88 0.47 -8.09
CA ALA A 66 12.38 1.36 -7.04
C ALA A 66 13.42 1.67 -5.97
N GLN A 67 14.46 0.85 -5.86
CA GLN A 67 15.49 1.00 -4.84
C GLN A 67 16.60 1.92 -5.33
N LEU A 68 16.54 3.19 -4.92
CA LEU A 68 17.51 4.19 -5.32
C LEU A 68 18.60 4.32 -4.26
N LYS A 69 19.84 4.15 -4.67
CA LYS A 69 21.01 4.27 -3.80
C LYS A 69 21.88 5.42 -4.25
N PHE A 70 22.35 6.21 -3.30
CA PHE A 70 23.15 7.40 -3.55
C PHE A 70 24.42 7.32 -2.73
N ILE A 71 25.52 7.89 -3.28
CA ILE A 71 26.78 7.97 -2.56
C ILE A 71 26.67 9.09 -1.52
N GLY A 72 26.92 8.74 -0.25
CA GLY A 72 26.93 9.70 0.84
C GLY A 72 25.56 10.20 1.28
N LYS A 73 24.48 9.58 0.80
CA LYS A 73 23.11 9.94 1.18
C LYS A 73 22.30 8.68 1.48
N PRO A 74 21.24 8.79 2.30
CA PRO A 74 20.36 7.66 2.54
C PRO A 74 19.71 7.17 1.24
N ALA A 75 19.53 5.86 1.12
CA ALA A 75 18.80 5.27 0.03
C ALA A 75 17.32 5.65 0.12
N LYS A 76 16.63 5.59 -1.01
CA LYS A 76 15.21 5.89 -1.08
C LYS A 76 14.48 4.82 -1.87
N PHE A 77 13.21 4.64 -1.55
CA PHE A 77 12.32 3.78 -2.32
C PHE A 77 11.38 4.67 -3.11
N GLU A 78 11.50 4.63 -4.43
CA GLU A 78 10.69 5.45 -5.31
C GLU A 78 9.58 4.61 -5.93
N MET A 79 8.36 4.86 -5.51
CA MET A 79 7.20 4.16 -6.05
C MET A 79 6.97 4.53 -7.51
N PRO A 80 6.54 3.58 -8.34
CA PRO A 80 6.09 3.93 -9.69
C PRO A 80 4.87 4.84 -9.62
N THR A 81 4.57 5.53 -10.72
CA THR A 81 3.43 6.43 -10.78
C THR A 81 2.21 5.80 -11.44
N GLU A 82 2.41 4.71 -12.17
CA GLU A 82 1.33 4.05 -12.89
C GLU A 82 0.56 3.10 -11.96
N PRO A 83 -0.79 3.23 -11.90
CA PRO A 83 -1.59 2.37 -11.00
C PRO A 83 -1.35 0.88 -11.18
N TYR A 84 -1.27 0.43 -12.44
CA TYR A 84 -1.08 -1.00 -12.71
C TYR A 84 0.33 -1.51 -12.44
N LYS A 85 1.25 -0.60 -12.11
CA LYS A 85 2.58 -0.97 -11.61
C LYS A 85 2.63 -0.91 -10.09
N ILE A 86 1.89 0.01 -9.48
CA ILE A 86 1.83 0.13 -8.01
C ILE A 86 1.16 -1.09 -7.40
N LEU A 87 0.02 -1.51 -7.94
CA LEU A 87 -0.75 -2.61 -7.37
C LEU A 87 0.05 -3.91 -7.24
N PRO A 88 0.67 -4.42 -8.32
CA PRO A 88 1.41 -5.67 -8.19
C PRO A 88 2.70 -5.52 -7.38
N LEU A 89 3.34 -4.36 -7.42
CA LEU A 89 4.54 -4.11 -6.63
C LEU A 89 4.23 -4.23 -5.14
N VAL A 90 3.21 -3.53 -4.67
CA VAL A 90 2.86 -3.54 -3.25
C VAL A 90 2.37 -4.91 -2.82
N PHE A 91 1.54 -5.55 -3.63
CA PHE A 91 1.05 -6.90 -3.33
C PHE A 91 2.22 -7.87 -3.13
N CYS A 92 3.16 -7.89 -4.07
CA CYS A 92 4.31 -8.79 -3.98
C CYS A 92 5.20 -8.45 -2.79
N MET A 93 5.37 -7.16 -2.47
CA MET A 93 6.11 -6.74 -1.29
C MET A 93 5.46 -7.30 -0.02
N LEU A 94 4.15 -7.17 0.10
CA LEU A 94 3.43 -7.68 1.28
C LEU A 94 3.57 -9.20 1.40
N VAL A 95 3.47 -9.92 0.30
CA VAL A 95 3.66 -11.37 0.30
C VAL A 95 5.08 -11.73 0.75
N LYS A 96 6.09 -11.03 0.26
CA LYS A 96 7.48 -11.29 0.61
C LYS A 96 7.81 -10.92 2.06
N ILE A 97 7.16 -9.91 2.59
CA ILE A 97 7.28 -9.58 4.01
C ILE A 97 6.63 -10.69 4.84
N GLN A 98 5.45 -11.16 4.43
CA GLN A 98 4.74 -12.22 5.13
C GLN A 98 5.53 -13.52 5.18
N ASP A 99 6.14 -13.92 4.07
CA ASP A 99 6.89 -15.18 3.99
C ASP A 99 8.34 -15.04 4.47
N LYS A 100 8.71 -13.84 4.94
CA LYS A 100 10.04 -13.52 5.49
C LYS A 100 11.17 -13.54 4.46
N SER A 101 10.88 -13.56 3.16
CA SER A 101 11.90 -13.43 2.13
C SER A 101 12.40 -12.00 1.99
N LEU A 102 11.62 -11.02 2.45
CA LEU A 102 12.04 -9.63 2.58
C LEU A 102 12.13 -9.29 4.07
N ASP A 103 13.34 -8.91 4.53
CA ASP A 103 13.57 -8.51 5.91
C ASP A 103 12.99 -7.11 6.12
N PHE A 104 11.79 -7.03 6.64
CA PHE A 104 11.05 -5.78 6.75
C PHE A 104 11.74 -4.74 7.63
N PRO A 105 12.22 -5.07 8.84
CA PRO A 105 12.93 -4.07 9.64
C PRO A 105 14.13 -3.46 8.92
N THR A 106 14.93 -4.28 8.25
CA THR A 106 16.09 -3.81 7.49
C THR A 106 15.67 -2.94 6.31
N PHE A 107 14.61 -3.35 5.61
CA PHE A 107 14.07 -2.62 4.47
C PHE A 107 13.59 -1.23 4.90
N LEU A 108 12.86 -1.15 6.00
CA LEU A 108 12.39 0.12 6.55
C LEU A 108 13.55 1.05 6.90
N LYS A 109 14.54 0.55 7.60
CA LYS A 109 15.70 1.34 8.02
C LYS A 109 16.55 1.79 6.85
N THR A 110 16.55 1.03 5.77
CA THR A 110 17.34 1.36 4.59
C THR A 110 16.67 2.41 3.72
N TYR A 111 15.37 2.29 3.49
CA TYR A 111 14.68 3.07 2.46
C TYR A 111 13.67 4.09 2.98
N PHE A 112 13.30 4.05 4.26
CA PHE A 112 12.24 4.90 4.79
C PHE A 112 12.71 5.77 5.95
N VAL A 113 13.98 6.15 5.91
CA VAL A 113 14.55 7.10 6.87
C VAL A 113 14.00 8.48 6.57
N GLY A 114 13.51 9.17 7.60
CA GLY A 114 12.93 10.50 7.45
C GLY A 114 12.66 11.12 8.81
N GLU A 115 11.85 12.16 8.82
CA GLU A 115 11.50 12.87 10.04
C GLU A 115 10.58 12.07 10.95
N ASN A 116 9.81 11.17 10.35
CA ASN A 116 8.86 10.33 11.07
C ASN A 116 9.40 8.92 11.25
N ASP A 117 8.70 8.14 12.07
CA ASP A 117 8.94 6.72 12.21
C ASP A 117 8.93 6.03 10.84
N GLU A 118 9.83 5.07 10.63
CA GLU A 118 9.98 4.40 9.33
C GLU A 118 8.72 3.68 8.90
N LEU A 119 7.99 3.08 9.83
CA LEU A 119 6.73 2.41 9.50
C LEU A 119 5.68 3.41 9.03
N PHE A 120 5.63 4.57 9.66
CA PHE A 120 4.75 5.65 9.24
C PHE A 120 5.10 6.12 7.83
N GLU A 121 6.39 6.30 7.53
CA GLU A 121 6.83 6.71 6.19
C GLU A 121 6.49 5.65 5.15
N PHE A 122 6.69 4.39 5.48
CA PHE A 122 6.30 3.28 4.60
C PHE A 122 4.79 3.30 4.35
N SER A 123 4.00 3.44 5.40
CA SER A 123 2.53 3.47 5.26
C SER A 123 2.08 4.60 4.36
N LYS A 124 2.65 5.78 4.56
CA LYS A 124 2.33 6.97 3.78
C LYS A 124 2.73 6.81 2.31
N GLN A 125 3.90 6.28 2.05
CA GLN A 125 4.45 6.23 0.70
C GLN A 125 4.01 4.99 -0.09
N VAL A 126 3.66 3.91 0.58
CA VAL A 126 3.38 2.63 -0.07
C VAL A 126 1.93 2.19 0.12
N ILE A 127 1.45 2.14 1.35
CA ILE A 127 0.12 1.61 1.65
C ILE A 127 -0.98 2.58 1.22
N VAL A 128 -0.80 3.88 1.48
CA VAL A 128 -1.82 4.88 1.13
C VAL A 128 -2.06 4.95 -0.39
N PRO A 129 -1.03 5.06 -1.25
CA PRO A 129 -1.29 5.02 -2.69
C PRO A 129 -1.94 3.71 -3.15
N PHE A 130 -1.52 2.59 -2.58
CA PHE A 130 -2.09 1.27 -2.87
C PHE A 130 -3.59 1.25 -2.57
N ARG A 131 -3.96 1.70 -1.37
CA ARG A 131 -5.36 1.82 -0.96
C ARG A 131 -6.16 2.71 -1.91
N ASN A 132 -5.60 3.87 -2.22
CA ASN A 132 -6.28 4.86 -3.06
C ASN A 132 -6.57 4.32 -4.46
N ILE A 133 -5.64 3.55 -5.02
CA ILE A 133 -5.84 2.96 -6.34
C ILE A 133 -6.96 1.92 -6.31
N VAL A 134 -6.96 1.05 -5.31
CA VAL A 134 -8.04 0.06 -5.16
C VAL A 134 -9.39 0.76 -5.03
N ALA A 135 -9.45 1.79 -4.19
CA ALA A 135 -10.69 2.56 -4.01
C ALA A 135 -11.14 3.19 -5.33
N ALA A 136 -10.22 3.73 -6.12
CA ALA A 136 -10.54 4.34 -7.40
C ALA A 136 -11.03 3.31 -8.42
N VAL A 137 -10.38 2.14 -8.47
CA VAL A 137 -10.78 1.07 -9.40
C VAL A 137 -12.22 0.65 -9.15
N PHE A 138 -12.62 0.55 -7.89
CA PHE A 138 -13.96 0.08 -7.53
C PHE A 138 -14.93 1.20 -7.19
N GLU A 139 -14.49 2.45 -7.35
CA GLU A 139 -15.31 3.64 -7.12
C GLU A 139 -15.95 3.66 -5.72
N VAL A 140 -15.16 3.29 -4.73
CA VAL A 140 -15.59 3.36 -3.33
C VAL A 140 -14.94 4.55 -2.64
N PRO A 141 -15.63 5.20 -1.68
CA PRO A 141 -15.06 6.35 -0.97
C PRO A 141 -13.98 5.91 0.02
N VAL A 142 -13.03 6.81 0.27
CA VAL A 142 -12.03 6.63 1.31
C VAL A 142 -12.15 7.77 2.31
N ASP A 143 -11.81 7.49 3.57
CA ASP A 143 -11.82 8.51 4.61
C ASP A 143 -10.49 9.27 4.57
N SER A 144 -10.46 10.29 3.71
CA SER A 144 -9.26 11.11 3.53
C SER A 144 -8.87 11.86 4.80
N LYS A 145 -9.84 12.17 5.65
CA LYS A 145 -9.56 12.93 6.87
C LYS A 145 -8.67 12.18 7.84
N VAL A 146 -8.92 10.90 8.01
CA VAL A 146 -8.12 10.06 8.90
C VAL A 146 -6.68 10.04 8.46
N GLU A 147 -6.46 9.85 7.18
CA GLU A 147 -5.15 9.83 6.56
C GLU A 147 -4.41 11.14 6.77
N PHE A 148 -5.06 12.23 6.42
CA PHE A 148 -4.42 13.52 6.39
C PHE A 148 -4.09 14.04 7.77
N ALA A 149 -4.92 13.75 8.76
CA ALA A 149 -4.65 14.11 10.13
C ALA A 149 -3.32 13.51 10.61
N LYS A 150 -2.92 12.39 10.04
CA LYS A 150 -1.68 11.72 10.44
C LYS A 150 -0.49 12.10 9.60
N ILE A 151 -0.71 12.34 8.33
CA ILE A 151 0.37 12.56 7.39
C ILE A 151 0.78 14.01 7.38
N ASN A 152 -0.16 14.89 7.07
CA ASN A 152 0.14 16.30 6.92
C ASN A 152 -1.16 17.09 6.89
N ASN A 153 -1.33 17.97 7.83
CA ASN A 153 -2.54 18.77 7.94
C ASN A 153 -2.74 19.72 6.77
N GLU A 154 -1.67 20.27 6.23
CA GLU A 154 -1.77 21.25 5.15
C GLU A 154 -2.12 20.60 3.82
N SER A 155 -1.66 19.41 3.58
CA SER A 155 -1.92 18.73 2.32
C SER A 155 -3.24 17.99 2.29
N SER A 156 -3.91 17.87 3.43
CA SER A 156 -5.13 17.07 3.51
C SER A 156 -6.24 17.57 2.60
N ALA A 157 -6.50 18.87 2.57
CA ALA A 157 -7.54 19.43 1.72
C ALA A 157 -7.21 19.24 0.25
N GLN A 158 -5.97 19.43 -0.12
CA GLN A 158 -5.51 19.24 -1.49
C GLN A 158 -5.69 17.80 -1.97
N ALA A 159 -5.26 16.87 -1.15
CA ALA A 159 -5.38 15.46 -1.49
C ALA A 159 -6.84 15.01 -1.56
N LYS A 160 -7.71 15.56 -0.72
CA LYS A 160 -9.14 15.25 -0.77
C LYS A 160 -9.76 15.58 -2.12
N LEU A 161 -9.32 16.65 -2.74
CA LEU A 161 -9.83 17.05 -4.04
C LEU A 161 -9.41 16.10 -5.14
N ASN A 162 -8.35 15.36 -4.95
CA ASN A 162 -7.80 14.45 -5.94
C ASN A 162 -8.29 13.01 -5.78
N LEU A 163 -9.02 12.73 -4.73
CA LEU A 163 -9.57 11.40 -4.50
C LEU A 163 -10.86 11.22 -5.29
N PRO A 164 -11.05 10.06 -5.93
CA PRO A 164 -12.27 9.78 -6.69
C PRO A 164 -13.49 9.73 -5.81
#